data_c5f6e0314eb5e1e573a98a3484ed51b8
#
_entry.id   c5f6e0314eb5e1e573a98a3484ed51b8
#
_cell.length_a   1.000
_cell.length_b   1.000
_cell.length_c   1.000
_cell.angle_alpha   90.00
_cell.angle_beta   90.00
_cell.angle_gamma   90.00
#
_symmetry.space_group_name_H-M   'P 1'
#
loop_
_entity.id
_entity.type
_entity.pdbx_description
1 polymer ?
#
loop_
_entity_poly.entity_id
_entity_poly.type
_entity_poly.pdbx_seq_one_letter_code
_entity_poly.pdbx_strand_id
1 'polypeptide(L)'
;MTGATIDDALVDAVCRRAAAVRGEVGSVVAAEVDALAPLAGPGERALAISRCVARLTGLDVLEEHLTDPAVDEVMVNAGRDVWVDRDGELQLVDRLPDGAVDVVLERVLAPTGKRLDRATPIVDAELADGARLCAVVAPVAVDGTTVSIRRHRRRSFGIERFTGGDTIELLRELVARRLNVLVTGATSSGKTSLLAALLGLTDAPDRVVIVEDTSELVLDRSHVVRLEARPATTDGIRPIALADLVRAAMRLRPDRLVVGEFRGAE
;
A
#
# COMPACT_ATOMS: atom_id res chain seq x y z
N MET A 1 7.74 27.66 -12.01
CA MET A 1 8.43 26.62 -12.80
C MET A 1 7.34 25.93 -13.60
N THR A 2 7.27 26.14 -14.91
CA THR A 2 6.32 25.51 -15.83
C THR A 2 6.61 24.01 -15.83
N GLY A 3 5.69 23.21 -15.31
CA GLY A 3 5.79 21.74 -15.34
C GLY A 3 5.86 21.28 -16.80
N ALA A 4 6.81 20.43 -17.12
CA ALA A 4 6.92 19.79 -18.42
C ALA A 4 5.65 18.96 -18.63
N THR A 5 4.80 19.40 -19.54
CA THR A 5 3.57 18.68 -19.92
C THR A 5 3.94 17.75 -21.06
N ILE A 6 3.91 16.44 -20.82
CA ILE A 6 4.09 15.44 -21.87
C ILE A 6 2.75 15.22 -22.56
N ASP A 7 2.79 15.24 -23.89
CA ASP A 7 1.63 14.96 -24.75
C ASP A 7 1.18 13.49 -24.58
N ASP A 8 -0.08 13.28 -24.25
CA ASP A 8 -0.69 11.95 -24.13
C ASP A 8 -0.60 11.17 -25.45
N ALA A 9 -0.59 11.86 -26.59
CA ALA A 9 -0.39 11.24 -27.90
C ALA A 9 1.02 10.59 -28.04
N LEU A 10 2.04 11.19 -27.43
CA LEU A 10 3.38 10.58 -27.38
C LEU A 10 3.36 9.32 -26.51
N VAL A 11 2.76 9.38 -25.31
CA VAL A 11 2.63 8.23 -24.43
C VAL A 11 1.89 7.08 -25.11
N ASP A 12 0.78 7.38 -25.80
CA ASP A 12 0.02 6.41 -26.59
C ASP A 12 0.85 5.76 -27.69
N ALA A 13 1.63 6.56 -28.42
CA ALA A 13 2.46 6.08 -29.50
C ALA A 13 3.59 5.17 -29.00
N VAL A 14 4.28 5.59 -27.93
CA VAL A 14 5.34 4.82 -27.28
C VAL A 14 4.79 3.49 -26.74
N CYS A 15 3.69 3.52 -26.00
CA CYS A 15 3.10 2.32 -25.42
C CYS A 15 2.66 1.30 -26.47
N ARG A 16 2.02 1.76 -27.58
CA ARG A 16 1.66 0.86 -28.70
C ARG A 16 2.88 0.18 -29.32
N ARG A 17 3.98 0.91 -29.50
CA ARG A 17 5.21 0.33 -30.09
C ARG A 17 5.93 -0.59 -29.11
N ALA A 18 6.07 -0.18 -27.86
CA ALA A 18 6.71 -0.95 -26.83
C ALA A 18 6.00 -2.29 -26.55
N ALA A 19 4.67 -2.33 -26.61
CA ALA A 19 3.89 -3.55 -26.43
C ALA A 19 4.15 -4.61 -27.52
N ALA A 20 4.66 -4.23 -28.67
CA ALA A 20 5.00 -5.14 -29.77
C ALA A 20 6.42 -5.71 -29.68
N VAL A 21 7.26 -5.21 -28.76
CA VAL A 21 8.68 -5.57 -28.64
C VAL A 21 8.88 -6.47 -27.43
N ARG A 22 9.64 -7.57 -27.58
CA ARG A 22 10.04 -8.42 -26.46
C ARG A 22 11.30 -7.84 -25.81
N GLY A 23 11.28 -7.65 -24.50
CA GLY A 23 12.41 -7.15 -23.74
C GLY A 23 12.01 -6.70 -22.35
N GLU A 24 12.96 -6.20 -21.60
CA GLU A 24 12.70 -5.54 -20.32
C GLU A 24 11.98 -4.21 -20.61
N VAL A 25 10.80 -4.01 -19.98
CA VAL A 25 9.86 -2.93 -20.33
C VAL A 25 10.50 -1.54 -20.25
N GLY A 26 11.26 -1.26 -19.20
CA GLY A 26 11.91 0.04 -19.03
C GLY A 26 12.90 0.36 -20.15
N SER A 27 13.70 -0.62 -20.56
CA SER A 27 14.67 -0.48 -21.65
C SER A 27 14.00 -0.29 -23.01
N VAL A 28 12.94 -1.05 -23.28
CA VAL A 28 12.15 -0.93 -24.53
C VAL A 28 11.47 0.42 -24.61
N VAL A 29 10.82 0.86 -23.53
CA VAL A 29 10.17 2.18 -23.45
C VAL A 29 11.18 3.30 -23.63
N ALA A 30 12.35 3.22 -23.01
CA ALA A 30 13.38 4.25 -23.15
C ALA A 30 13.84 4.39 -24.61
N ALA A 31 14.05 3.27 -25.30
CA ALA A 31 14.44 3.26 -26.72
C ALA A 31 13.33 3.86 -27.61
N GLU A 32 12.05 3.56 -27.35
CA GLU A 32 10.93 4.10 -28.11
C GLU A 32 10.70 5.58 -27.84
N VAL A 33 10.91 6.06 -26.61
CA VAL A 33 10.89 7.50 -26.28
C VAL A 33 11.99 8.24 -27.05
N ASP A 34 13.22 7.70 -27.06
CA ASP A 34 14.34 8.29 -27.81
C ASP A 34 14.07 8.35 -29.32
N ALA A 35 13.38 7.35 -29.85
CA ALA A 35 13.02 7.28 -31.27
C ALA A 35 11.90 8.27 -31.66
N LEU A 36 10.89 8.45 -30.81
CA LEU A 36 9.72 9.27 -31.09
C LEU A 36 9.85 10.74 -30.63
N ALA A 37 10.70 11.00 -29.65
CA ALA A 37 10.94 12.33 -29.10
C ALA A 37 12.45 12.62 -28.95
N PRO A 38 13.24 12.60 -30.05
CA PRO A 38 14.70 12.74 -30.01
C PRO A 38 15.18 14.10 -29.49
N LEU A 39 14.31 15.09 -29.44
CA LEU A 39 14.62 16.45 -28.96
C LEU A 39 14.14 16.69 -27.52
N ALA A 40 13.53 15.70 -26.87
CA ALA A 40 13.07 15.82 -25.49
C ALA A 40 14.25 16.05 -24.54
N GLY A 41 14.09 17.06 -23.65
CA GLY A 41 15.08 17.31 -22.61
C GLY A 41 15.15 16.16 -21.59
N PRO A 42 16.24 16.07 -20.79
CA PRO A 42 16.41 14.98 -19.83
C PRO A 42 15.22 14.78 -18.88
N GLY A 43 14.60 15.86 -18.40
CA GLY A 43 13.43 15.81 -17.52
C GLY A 43 12.17 15.33 -18.23
N GLU A 44 11.91 15.81 -19.45
CA GLU A 44 10.78 15.35 -20.28
C GLU A 44 10.93 13.89 -20.64
N ARG A 45 12.14 13.47 -21.02
CA ARG A 45 12.45 12.08 -21.32
C ARG A 45 12.18 11.16 -20.13
N ALA A 46 12.67 11.53 -18.94
CA ALA A 46 12.45 10.75 -17.72
C ALA A 46 10.97 10.64 -17.36
N LEU A 47 10.22 11.75 -17.48
CA LEU A 47 8.78 11.75 -17.23
C LEU A 47 8.02 10.91 -18.26
N ALA A 48 8.37 10.97 -19.57
CA ALA A 48 7.77 10.16 -20.62
C ALA A 48 8.00 8.66 -20.33
N ILE A 49 9.21 8.27 -19.99
CA ILE A 49 9.54 6.88 -19.65
C ILE A 49 8.72 6.43 -18.45
N SER A 50 8.68 7.22 -17.37
CA SER A 50 7.93 6.89 -16.15
C SER A 50 6.45 6.68 -16.45
N ARG A 51 5.80 7.60 -17.19
CA ARG A 51 4.38 7.48 -17.58
C ARG A 51 4.11 6.26 -18.45
N CYS A 52 4.97 5.97 -19.43
CA CYS A 52 4.79 4.81 -20.29
C CYS A 52 4.97 3.49 -19.51
N VAL A 53 5.94 3.40 -18.60
CA VAL A 53 6.14 2.22 -17.75
C VAL A 53 4.94 2.04 -16.82
N ALA A 54 4.48 3.09 -16.14
CA ALA A 54 3.29 3.06 -15.29
C ALA A 54 2.06 2.56 -16.06
N ARG A 55 1.89 3.03 -17.30
CA ARG A 55 0.78 2.62 -18.17
C ARG A 55 0.87 1.18 -18.68
N LEU A 56 2.07 0.65 -18.88
CA LEU A 56 2.27 -0.71 -19.37
C LEU A 56 2.28 -1.77 -18.27
N THR A 57 2.78 -1.43 -17.10
CA THR A 57 3.03 -2.42 -16.03
C THR A 57 2.48 -2.02 -14.65
N GLY A 58 2.16 -0.75 -14.45
CA GLY A 58 1.74 -0.19 -13.17
C GLY A 58 0.29 0.28 -13.14
N LEU A 59 0.05 1.29 -12.32
CA LEU A 59 -1.26 1.87 -12.02
C LEU A 59 -1.67 3.01 -12.96
N ASP A 60 -0.93 3.22 -14.06
CA ASP A 60 -1.20 4.25 -15.06
C ASP A 60 -1.25 5.66 -14.41
N VAL A 61 -2.30 6.41 -14.69
CA VAL A 61 -2.51 7.76 -14.14
C VAL A 61 -2.59 7.79 -12.61
N LEU A 62 -2.98 6.71 -11.96
CA LEU A 62 -3.01 6.62 -10.50
C LEU A 62 -1.60 6.58 -9.87
N GLU A 63 -0.59 6.17 -10.63
CA GLU A 63 0.80 6.10 -10.19
C GLU A 63 1.33 7.48 -9.78
N GLU A 64 0.97 8.54 -10.52
CA GLU A 64 1.40 9.90 -10.24
C GLU A 64 0.96 10.35 -8.84
N HIS A 65 -0.27 10.05 -8.46
CA HIS A 65 -0.79 10.37 -7.13
C HIS A 65 -0.13 9.53 -6.04
N LEU A 66 0.19 8.26 -6.33
CA LEU A 66 0.85 7.38 -5.39
C LEU A 66 2.35 7.70 -5.19
N THR A 67 2.99 8.41 -6.12
CA THR A 67 4.38 8.87 -5.95
C THR A 67 4.50 10.09 -5.04
N ASP A 68 3.42 10.86 -4.84
CA ASP A 68 3.41 12.00 -3.92
C ASP A 68 3.55 11.52 -2.46
N PRO A 69 4.63 11.92 -1.75
CA PRO A 69 4.83 11.47 -0.37
C PRO A 69 3.77 12.00 0.63
N ALA A 70 2.98 13.00 0.24
CA ALA A 70 1.89 13.52 1.06
C ALA A 70 0.59 12.71 0.94
N VAL A 71 0.44 11.89 -0.11
CA VAL A 71 -0.76 11.07 -0.34
C VAL A 71 -0.68 9.76 0.44
N ASP A 72 -1.65 9.48 1.28
CA ASP A 72 -1.80 8.24 2.05
C ASP A 72 -2.64 7.19 1.31
N GLU A 73 -3.67 7.63 0.62
CA GLU A 73 -4.63 6.77 -0.06
C GLU A 73 -5.11 7.41 -1.37
N VAL A 74 -5.25 6.60 -2.41
CA VAL A 74 -5.88 6.95 -3.67
C VAL A 74 -7.15 6.13 -3.82
N MET A 75 -8.27 6.80 -4.06
CA MET A 75 -9.58 6.17 -4.22
C MET A 75 -10.18 6.51 -5.58
N VAL A 76 -10.79 5.52 -6.22
CA VAL A 76 -11.58 5.75 -7.45
C VAL A 76 -13.02 5.39 -7.16
N ASN A 77 -13.92 6.34 -7.34
CA ASN A 77 -15.36 6.15 -7.19
C ASN A 77 -16.06 6.09 -8.54
N ALA A 78 -17.05 5.22 -8.64
CA ALA A 78 -17.87 5.03 -9.84
C ALA A 78 -17.05 4.77 -11.13
N GLY A 79 -15.85 4.21 -10.98
CA GLY A 79 -14.95 3.94 -12.10
C GLY A 79 -14.28 5.17 -12.73
N ARG A 80 -14.48 6.36 -12.16
CA ARG A 80 -14.05 7.63 -12.79
C ARG A 80 -13.42 8.63 -11.84
N ASP A 81 -14.09 9.00 -10.76
CA ASP A 81 -13.68 10.12 -9.92
C ASP A 81 -12.52 9.71 -9.01
N VAL A 82 -11.35 10.32 -9.20
CA VAL A 82 -10.12 10.02 -8.44
C VAL A 82 -10.01 10.96 -7.26
N TRP A 83 -10.03 10.40 -6.08
CA TRP A 83 -9.85 11.10 -4.81
C TRP A 83 -8.52 10.68 -4.19
N VAL A 84 -7.89 11.61 -3.50
CA VAL A 84 -6.71 11.33 -2.68
C VAL A 84 -6.96 11.75 -1.25
N ASP A 85 -6.44 10.96 -0.31
CA ASP A 85 -6.23 11.39 1.07
C ASP A 85 -4.82 11.96 1.19
N ARG A 86 -4.73 13.27 1.42
CA ARG A 86 -3.48 14.00 1.57
C ARG A 86 -3.38 14.54 2.98
N ASP A 87 -2.55 13.88 3.81
CA ASP A 87 -2.35 14.24 5.22
C ASP A 87 -3.68 14.36 6.03
N GLY A 88 -4.70 13.53 5.69
CA GLY A 88 -6.01 13.50 6.33
C GLY A 88 -7.08 14.37 5.65
N GLU A 89 -6.76 15.04 4.55
CA GLU A 89 -7.72 15.82 3.76
C GLU A 89 -8.06 15.12 2.45
N LEU A 90 -9.36 14.92 2.21
CA LEU A 90 -9.87 14.31 0.98
C LEU A 90 -10.01 15.34 -0.13
N GLN A 91 -9.40 15.08 -1.29
CA GLN A 91 -9.39 15.95 -2.44
C GLN A 91 -9.76 15.18 -3.70
N LEU A 92 -10.70 15.70 -4.50
CA LEU A 92 -10.93 15.23 -5.88
C LEU A 92 -9.81 15.79 -6.76
N VAL A 93 -9.01 14.93 -7.36
CA VAL A 93 -7.81 15.34 -8.10
C VAL A 93 -7.88 15.08 -9.59
N ASP A 94 -8.68 14.08 -10.02
CA ASP A 94 -8.74 13.70 -11.42
C ASP A 94 -10.08 13.00 -11.75
N ARG A 95 -10.31 12.80 -13.04
CA ARG A 95 -11.43 12.03 -13.56
C ARG A 95 -11.00 11.16 -14.73
N LEU A 96 -11.08 9.86 -14.53
CA LEU A 96 -10.69 8.87 -15.52
C LEU A 96 -11.72 8.72 -16.64
N PRO A 97 -11.30 8.35 -17.86
CA PRO A 97 -12.18 7.87 -18.91
C PRO A 97 -12.93 6.60 -18.48
N ASP A 98 -14.10 6.37 -19.07
CA ASP A 98 -14.90 5.18 -18.80
C ASP A 98 -14.11 3.90 -19.11
N GLY A 99 -14.10 2.97 -18.16
CA GLY A 99 -13.39 1.69 -18.25
C GLY A 99 -11.87 1.75 -18.02
N ALA A 100 -11.28 2.93 -17.83
CA ALA A 100 -9.84 3.05 -17.61
C ALA A 100 -9.38 2.31 -16.34
N VAL A 101 -10.15 2.43 -15.25
CA VAL A 101 -9.84 1.76 -13.98
C VAL A 101 -9.90 0.24 -14.11
N ASP A 102 -10.81 -0.29 -14.92
CA ASP A 102 -10.95 -1.74 -15.10
C ASP A 102 -9.71 -2.32 -15.80
N VAL A 103 -9.15 -1.61 -16.78
CA VAL A 103 -7.89 -1.98 -17.45
C VAL A 103 -6.71 -1.97 -16.47
N VAL A 104 -6.64 -0.95 -15.59
CA VAL A 104 -5.62 -0.89 -14.55
C VAL A 104 -5.74 -2.07 -13.60
N LEU A 105 -6.95 -2.37 -13.11
CA LEU A 105 -7.20 -3.49 -12.20
C LEU A 105 -6.84 -4.84 -12.81
N GLU A 106 -7.23 -5.09 -14.07
CA GLU A 106 -6.86 -6.33 -14.78
C GLU A 106 -5.33 -6.51 -14.81
N ARG A 107 -4.61 -5.45 -15.13
CA ARG A 107 -3.15 -5.45 -15.22
C ARG A 107 -2.48 -5.74 -13.88
N VAL A 108 -2.87 -5.03 -12.81
CA VAL A 108 -2.18 -5.13 -11.51
C VAL A 108 -2.58 -6.38 -10.73
N LEU A 109 -3.75 -6.96 -11.00
CA LEU A 109 -4.20 -8.19 -10.38
C LEU A 109 -3.65 -9.44 -11.06
N ALA A 110 -3.37 -9.40 -12.37
CA ALA A 110 -2.88 -10.54 -13.13
C ALA A 110 -1.66 -11.24 -12.48
N PRO A 111 -0.61 -10.53 -12.02
CA PRO A 111 0.54 -11.15 -11.36
C PRO A 111 0.22 -11.78 -10.01
N THR A 112 -0.85 -11.32 -9.34
CA THR A 112 -1.25 -11.84 -8.01
C THR A 112 -2.02 -13.14 -8.07
N GLY A 113 -2.47 -13.55 -9.25
CA GLY A 113 -3.37 -14.70 -9.46
C GLY A 113 -4.78 -14.49 -8.91
N LYS A 114 -5.11 -13.29 -8.45
CA LYS A 114 -6.45 -12.95 -7.94
C LYS A 114 -7.39 -12.59 -9.09
N ARG A 115 -8.67 -12.92 -8.91
CA ARG A 115 -9.73 -12.63 -9.89
C ARG A 115 -10.66 -11.57 -9.36
N LEU A 116 -11.05 -10.66 -10.26
CA LEU A 116 -12.06 -9.65 -10.01
C LEU A 116 -13.04 -9.68 -11.17
N ASP A 117 -14.21 -10.26 -10.94
CA ASP A 117 -15.26 -10.40 -11.93
C ASP A 117 -16.63 -10.48 -11.25
N ARG A 118 -17.70 -10.71 -12.04
CA ARG A 118 -19.06 -10.78 -11.50
C ARG A 118 -19.27 -11.95 -10.50
N ALA A 119 -18.45 -12.99 -10.57
CA ALA A 119 -18.52 -14.13 -9.65
C ALA A 119 -17.71 -13.86 -8.38
N THR A 120 -16.65 -13.10 -8.50
CA THR A 120 -15.78 -12.65 -7.39
C THR A 120 -15.68 -11.12 -7.44
N PRO A 121 -16.75 -10.40 -7.02
CA PRO A 121 -16.84 -8.96 -7.23
C PRO A 121 -16.04 -8.11 -6.25
N ILE A 122 -15.37 -8.71 -5.28
CA ILE A 122 -14.54 -8.04 -4.28
C ILE A 122 -13.16 -8.68 -4.27
N VAL A 123 -12.13 -7.86 -4.30
CA VAL A 123 -10.74 -8.31 -4.17
C VAL A 123 -9.96 -7.41 -3.23
N ASP A 124 -9.15 -8.03 -2.37
CA ASP A 124 -8.07 -7.39 -1.63
C ASP A 124 -6.75 -7.94 -2.16
N ALA A 125 -5.82 -7.07 -2.52
CA ALA A 125 -4.52 -7.44 -3.05
C ALA A 125 -3.42 -6.56 -2.45
N GLU A 126 -2.22 -7.12 -2.35
CA GLU A 126 -1.00 -6.38 -2.10
C GLU A 126 -0.29 -6.17 -3.43
N LEU A 127 0.09 -4.93 -3.71
CA LEU A 127 0.85 -4.55 -4.90
C LEU A 127 2.35 -4.79 -4.67
N ALA A 128 3.12 -4.79 -5.75
CA ALA A 128 4.55 -5.10 -5.71
C ALA A 128 5.37 -4.14 -4.82
N ASP A 129 4.91 -2.92 -4.62
CA ASP A 129 5.50 -1.90 -3.73
C ASP A 129 5.03 -2.03 -2.26
N GLY A 130 4.16 -3.00 -1.96
CA GLY A 130 3.55 -3.23 -0.66
C GLY A 130 2.30 -2.40 -0.40
N ALA A 131 1.80 -1.61 -1.36
CA ALA A 131 0.53 -0.92 -1.21
C ALA A 131 -0.64 -1.91 -1.18
N ARG A 132 -1.67 -1.62 -0.41
CA ARG A 132 -2.88 -2.43 -0.33
C ARG A 132 -3.93 -1.90 -1.30
N LEU A 133 -4.42 -2.76 -2.14
CA LEU A 133 -5.52 -2.48 -3.06
C LEU A 133 -6.76 -3.25 -2.63
N CYS A 134 -7.88 -2.54 -2.45
CA CYS A 134 -9.20 -3.13 -2.37
C CYS A 134 -10.02 -2.64 -3.57
N ALA A 135 -10.62 -3.56 -4.31
CA ALA A 135 -11.47 -3.21 -5.44
C ALA A 135 -12.81 -3.96 -5.39
N VAL A 136 -13.86 -3.27 -5.77
CA VAL A 136 -15.23 -3.79 -5.82
C VAL A 136 -15.83 -3.45 -7.18
N VAL A 137 -16.43 -4.46 -7.85
CA VAL A 137 -17.09 -4.30 -9.15
C VAL A 137 -18.58 -4.64 -9.10
N ALA A 138 -19.27 -4.37 -10.16
CA ALA A 138 -20.67 -4.78 -10.31
C ALA A 138 -20.81 -6.33 -10.17
N PRO A 139 -21.89 -6.84 -9.55
CA PRO A 139 -23.12 -6.14 -9.15
C PRO A 139 -23.06 -5.50 -7.73
N VAL A 140 -21.96 -5.66 -6.99
CA VAL A 140 -21.85 -5.18 -5.61
C VAL A 140 -21.62 -3.67 -5.60
N ALA A 141 -20.72 -3.17 -6.43
CA ALA A 141 -20.55 -1.74 -6.65
C ALA A 141 -21.63 -1.21 -7.60
N VAL A 142 -22.70 -0.63 -7.03
CA VAL A 142 -23.91 -0.23 -7.76
C VAL A 142 -23.65 0.93 -8.72
N ASP A 143 -22.82 1.89 -8.31
CA ASP A 143 -22.52 3.11 -9.08
C ASP A 143 -21.35 2.93 -10.08
N GLY A 144 -20.74 1.74 -10.11
CA GLY A 144 -19.58 1.42 -10.93
C GLY A 144 -18.37 0.99 -10.10
N THR A 145 -17.31 0.56 -10.76
CA THR A 145 -16.10 0.06 -10.13
C THR A 145 -15.56 1.03 -9.09
N THR A 146 -15.31 0.53 -7.88
CA THR A 146 -14.76 1.32 -6.78
C THR A 146 -13.44 0.70 -6.34
N VAL A 147 -12.42 1.53 -6.15
CA VAL A 147 -11.06 1.11 -5.79
C VAL A 147 -10.54 1.99 -4.66
N SER A 148 -9.83 1.38 -3.73
CA SER A 148 -8.99 2.07 -2.74
C SER A 148 -7.59 1.47 -2.80
N ILE A 149 -6.58 2.32 -2.92
CA ILE A 149 -5.17 1.94 -2.91
C ILE A 149 -4.50 2.70 -1.78
N ARG A 150 -4.18 1.99 -0.71
CA ARG A 150 -3.58 2.56 0.48
C ARG A 150 -2.09 2.25 0.52
N ARG A 151 -1.27 3.29 0.65
CA ARG A 151 0.18 3.15 0.79
C ARG A 151 0.55 2.74 2.20
N HIS A 152 1.48 1.80 2.31
CA HIS A 152 2.16 1.55 3.57
C HIS A 152 3.22 2.62 3.80
N ARG A 153 2.86 3.68 4.52
CA ARG A 153 3.87 4.62 5.01
C ARG A 153 4.62 3.99 6.16
N ARG A 154 5.86 3.60 5.93
CA ARG A 154 6.80 3.21 6.99
C ARG A 154 7.28 4.45 7.77
N ARG A 155 6.36 5.26 8.28
CA ARG A 155 6.71 6.39 9.14
C ARG A 155 6.85 5.89 10.57
N SER A 156 8.08 5.85 11.08
CA SER A 156 8.31 5.70 12.52
C SER A 156 8.19 7.07 13.18
N PHE A 157 7.26 7.19 14.10
CA PHE A 157 7.12 8.40 14.92
C PHE A 157 7.64 8.12 16.31
N GLY A 158 8.40 9.06 16.88
CA GLY A 158 8.71 9.02 18.31
C GLY A 158 7.45 9.28 19.15
N ILE A 159 7.48 8.84 20.39
CA ILE A 159 6.34 9.01 21.33
C ILE A 159 5.98 10.48 21.55
N GLU A 160 6.95 11.37 21.35
CA GLU A 160 6.82 12.82 21.47
C GLU A 160 5.85 13.44 20.48
N ARG A 161 5.54 12.71 19.39
CA ARG A 161 4.53 13.12 18.40
C ARG A 161 3.10 12.99 18.92
N PHE A 162 2.89 12.09 19.88
CA PHE A 162 1.56 11.75 20.41
C PHE A 162 1.25 12.46 21.71
N THR A 163 2.24 12.74 22.53
CA THR A 163 2.07 13.36 23.85
C THR A 163 3.37 13.99 24.33
N GLY A 164 3.32 14.71 25.48
CA GLY A 164 4.45 15.34 26.09
C GLY A 164 4.46 15.20 27.63
N GLY A 165 5.52 15.72 28.26
CA GLY A 165 5.64 15.83 29.72
C GLY A 165 5.48 14.50 30.46
N ASP A 166 4.77 14.55 31.58
CA ASP A 166 4.60 13.41 32.49
C ASP A 166 3.95 12.19 31.84
N THR A 167 3.17 12.37 30.76
CA THR A 167 2.55 11.28 30.04
C THR A 167 3.59 10.40 29.33
N ILE A 168 4.65 10.99 28.82
CA ILE A 168 5.75 10.20 28.20
C ILE A 168 6.40 9.32 29.26
N GLU A 169 6.71 9.87 30.44
CA GLU A 169 7.30 9.12 31.54
C GLU A 169 6.39 7.98 32.00
N LEU A 170 5.10 8.24 32.11
CA LEU A 170 4.11 7.18 32.40
C LEU A 170 4.15 6.07 31.36
N LEU A 171 4.13 6.40 30.05
CA LEU A 171 4.16 5.43 28.96
C LEU A 171 5.47 4.61 28.99
N ARG A 172 6.61 5.26 29.25
CA ARG A 172 7.89 4.57 29.41
C ARG A 172 7.85 3.57 30.58
N GLU A 173 7.29 3.99 31.72
CA GLU A 173 7.15 3.11 32.89
C GLU A 173 6.25 1.92 32.60
N LEU A 174 5.09 2.11 31.94
CA LEU A 174 4.20 1.03 31.53
C LEU A 174 4.92 0.01 30.64
N VAL A 175 5.67 0.49 29.67
CA VAL A 175 6.46 -0.37 28.76
C VAL A 175 7.59 -1.07 29.53
N ALA A 176 8.36 -0.36 30.36
CA ALA A 176 9.45 -0.94 31.15
C ALA A 176 8.96 -2.04 32.13
N ARG A 177 7.81 -1.84 32.74
CA ARG A 177 7.17 -2.82 33.64
C ARG A 177 6.48 -3.99 32.87
N ARG A 178 6.52 -3.99 31.54
CA ARG A 178 5.89 -5.03 30.70
C ARG A 178 4.40 -5.19 30.96
N LEU A 179 3.70 -4.10 31.22
CA LEU A 179 2.25 -4.13 31.42
C LEU A 179 1.54 -4.39 30.09
N ASN A 180 0.38 -5.05 30.16
CA ASN A 180 -0.47 -5.21 28.98
C ASN A 180 -1.05 -3.87 28.60
N VAL A 181 -0.89 -3.49 27.33
CA VAL A 181 -1.38 -2.22 26.77
C VAL A 181 -2.36 -2.52 25.66
N LEU A 182 -3.53 -1.89 25.70
CA LEU A 182 -4.53 -1.91 24.64
C LEU A 182 -4.66 -0.51 24.04
N VAL A 183 -4.43 -0.39 22.72
CA VAL A 183 -4.59 0.86 21.99
C VAL A 183 -5.93 0.82 21.25
N THR A 184 -6.83 1.75 21.57
CA THR A 184 -8.17 1.83 20.97
C THR A 184 -8.42 3.21 20.35
N GLY A 185 -9.32 3.28 19.38
CA GLY A 185 -9.68 4.53 18.71
C GLY A 185 -10.34 4.30 17.34
N ALA A 186 -10.80 5.37 16.71
CA ALA A 186 -11.42 5.34 15.39
C ALA A 186 -10.45 4.86 14.30
N THR A 187 -10.96 4.49 13.13
CA THR A 187 -10.13 4.21 11.94
C THR A 187 -9.31 5.47 11.60
N SER A 188 -8.08 5.27 11.14
CA SER A 188 -7.14 6.35 10.79
C SER A 188 -6.77 7.32 11.94
N SER A 189 -7.07 6.96 13.22
CA SER A 189 -6.72 7.79 14.37
C SER A 189 -5.26 7.67 14.85
N GLY A 190 -4.41 6.91 14.14
CA GLY A 190 -3.00 6.73 14.48
C GLY A 190 -2.70 5.61 15.49
N LYS A 191 -3.62 4.65 15.71
CA LYS A 191 -3.41 3.52 16.65
C LYS A 191 -2.15 2.74 16.38
N THR A 192 -1.95 2.29 15.13
CA THR A 192 -0.77 1.52 14.71
C THR A 192 0.50 2.34 14.86
N SER A 193 0.44 3.64 14.56
CA SER A 193 1.57 4.56 14.73
C SER A 193 1.94 4.76 16.21
N LEU A 194 0.94 4.88 17.10
CA LEU A 194 1.17 4.94 18.55
C LEU A 194 1.74 3.62 19.07
N LEU A 195 1.21 2.48 18.61
CA LEU A 195 1.74 1.17 18.99
C LEU A 195 3.22 1.02 18.56
N ALA A 196 3.55 1.44 17.34
CA ALA A 196 4.95 1.46 16.87
C ALA A 196 5.84 2.36 17.75
N ALA A 197 5.35 3.55 18.14
CA ALA A 197 6.08 4.45 19.03
C ALA A 197 6.32 3.84 20.43
N LEU A 198 5.31 3.16 21.00
CA LEU A 198 5.44 2.44 22.26
C LEU A 198 6.46 1.29 22.17
N LEU A 199 6.48 0.56 21.05
CA LEU A 199 7.46 -0.48 20.81
C LEU A 199 8.89 0.09 20.68
N GLY A 200 9.03 1.31 20.19
CA GLY A 200 10.31 2.03 20.19
C GLY A 200 10.87 2.31 21.57
N LEU A 201 10.03 2.31 22.62
CA LEU A 201 10.45 2.48 24.03
C LEU A 201 10.90 1.17 24.69
N THR A 202 10.80 0.02 24.02
CA THR A 202 11.19 -1.27 24.60
C THR A 202 12.72 -1.43 24.67
N ASP A 203 13.21 -2.19 25.63
CA ASP A 203 14.65 -2.45 25.79
C ASP A 203 15.22 -3.25 24.61
N ALA A 204 16.48 -2.98 24.27
CA ALA A 204 17.14 -3.59 23.12
C ALA A 204 17.23 -5.14 23.17
N PRO A 205 17.43 -5.81 24.31
CA PRO A 205 17.54 -7.25 24.35
C PRO A 205 16.18 -8.00 24.27
N ASP A 206 15.04 -7.30 24.42
CA ASP A 206 13.73 -7.93 24.37
C ASP A 206 13.47 -8.57 22.99
N ARG A 207 13.07 -9.85 23.02
CA ARG A 207 12.56 -10.53 21.83
C ARG A 207 11.11 -10.13 21.59
N VAL A 208 10.88 -9.36 20.54
CA VAL A 208 9.55 -8.92 20.15
C VAL A 208 9.01 -9.83 19.06
N VAL A 209 7.85 -10.44 19.30
CA VAL A 209 7.10 -11.19 18.28
C VAL A 209 5.87 -10.39 17.92
N ILE A 210 5.76 -10.00 16.67
CA ILE A 210 4.66 -9.21 16.10
C ILE A 210 3.79 -10.15 15.27
N VAL A 211 2.49 -10.09 15.50
CA VAL A 211 1.47 -10.90 14.81
C VAL A 211 0.46 -9.94 14.20
N GLU A 212 0.26 -9.99 12.89
CA GLU A 212 -0.59 -9.07 12.15
C GLU A 212 -1.38 -9.81 11.06
N ASP A 213 -2.54 -9.30 10.70
CA ASP A 213 -3.25 -9.73 9.50
C ASP A 213 -2.48 -9.33 8.24
N THR A 214 -1.92 -8.14 8.25
CA THR A 214 -0.97 -7.65 7.26
C THR A 214 0.11 -6.86 7.98
N SER A 215 1.36 -7.06 7.57
CA SER A 215 2.53 -6.49 8.24
C SER A 215 2.60 -4.98 8.06
N GLU A 216 2.22 -4.22 9.08
CA GLU A 216 2.28 -2.75 9.13
C GLU A 216 3.37 -2.25 10.07
N LEU A 217 3.62 -2.96 11.17
CA LEU A 217 4.57 -2.55 12.20
C LEU A 217 6.00 -2.81 11.78
N VAL A 218 6.80 -1.78 11.74
CA VAL A 218 8.24 -1.84 11.46
C VAL A 218 9.02 -1.41 12.68
N LEU A 219 9.85 -2.31 13.19
CA LEU A 219 10.82 -2.03 14.26
C LEU A 219 12.22 -2.22 13.69
N ASP A 220 13.04 -1.18 13.79
CA ASP A 220 14.45 -1.22 13.38
C ASP A 220 15.31 -1.77 14.52
N ARG A 221 15.26 -3.09 14.69
CA ARG A 221 16.10 -3.83 15.63
C ARG A 221 16.27 -5.28 15.20
N SER A 222 17.33 -5.92 15.65
CA SER A 222 17.71 -7.26 15.23
C SER A 222 16.85 -8.38 15.82
N HIS A 223 16.26 -8.18 17.01
CA HIS A 223 15.57 -9.25 17.76
C HIS A 223 14.04 -9.14 17.62
N VAL A 224 13.55 -9.05 16.35
CA VAL A 224 12.12 -8.99 16.01
C VAL A 224 11.77 -10.16 15.12
N VAL A 225 10.66 -10.82 15.42
CA VAL A 225 10.01 -11.83 14.59
C VAL A 225 8.67 -11.26 14.15
N ARG A 226 8.39 -11.28 12.85
CA ARG A 226 7.09 -10.86 12.29
C ARG A 226 6.38 -12.06 11.73
N LEU A 227 5.12 -12.21 12.08
CA LEU A 227 4.24 -13.26 11.60
C LEU A 227 3.02 -12.58 10.97
N GLU A 228 2.72 -12.96 9.75
CA GLU A 228 1.60 -12.41 8.98
C GLU A 228 0.59 -13.50 8.65
N ALA A 229 -0.70 -13.18 8.80
CA ALA A 229 -1.79 -14.05 8.43
C ALA A 229 -1.79 -14.28 6.90
N ARG A 230 -2.31 -15.41 6.50
CA ARG A 230 -2.43 -15.75 5.08
C ARG A 230 -3.87 -16.13 4.76
N PRO A 231 -4.55 -15.42 3.87
CA PRO A 231 -5.89 -15.81 3.40
C PRO A 231 -5.84 -17.14 2.64
N ALA A 232 -7.01 -17.76 2.45
CA ALA A 232 -7.13 -18.90 1.55
C ALA A 232 -6.72 -18.49 0.12
N THR A 233 -5.97 -19.36 -0.55
CA THR A 233 -5.59 -19.16 -1.95
C THR A 233 -6.48 -19.98 -2.88
N THR A 234 -6.57 -19.58 -4.14
CA THR A 234 -7.30 -20.30 -5.19
C THR A 234 -6.75 -21.71 -5.43
N ASP A 235 -5.48 -21.95 -5.09
CA ASP A 235 -4.79 -23.24 -5.23
C ASP A 235 -5.09 -24.21 -4.07
N GLY A 236 -6.06 -23.88 -3.21
CA GLY A 236 -6.48 -24.73 -2.10
C GLY A 236 -5.52 -24.76 -0.90
N ILE A 237 -4.57 -23.83 -0.84
CA ILE A 237 -3.70 -23.71 0.34
C ILE A 237 -4.53 -23.19 1.52
N ARG A 238 -4.44 -23.90 2.64
CA ARG A 238 -5.19 -23.58 3.85
C ARG A 238 -4.83 -22.19 4.38
N PRO A 239 -5.82 -21.36 4.79
CA PRO A 239 -5.56 -20.08 5.43
C PRO A 239 -4.83 -20.28 6.76
N ILE A 240 -4.06 -19.27 7.15
CA ILE A 240 -3.44 -19.17 8.48
C ILE A 240 -4.05 -17.94 9.14
N ALA A 241 -4.89 -18.16 10.13
CA ALA A 241 -5.57 -17.08 10.83
C ALA A 241 -4.66 -16.46 11.92
N LEU A 242 -5.01 -15.24 12.34
CA LEU A 242 -4.31 -14.52 13.40
C LEU A 242 -4.19 -15.37 14.68
N ALA A 243 -5.26 -16.06 15.06
CA ALA A 243 -5.26 -16.96 16.22
C ALA A 243 -4.24 -18.12 16.12
N ASP A 244 -3.97 -18.63 14.92
CA ASP A 244 -2.94 -19.66 14.71
C ASP A 244 -1.55 -19.07 14.90
N LEU A 245 -1.35 -17.84 14.45
CA LEU A 245 -0.10 -17.12 14.63
C LEU A 245 0.17 -16.75 16.08
N VAL A 246 -0.85 -16.35 16.84
CA VAL A 246 -0.71 -16.10 18.29
C VAL A 246 -0.29 -17.39 19.01
N ARG A 247 -0.90 -18.54 18.70
CA ARG A 247 -0.48 -19.84 19.26
C ARG A 247 0.96 -20.19 18.90
N ALA A 248 1.39 -19.90 17.68
CA ALA A 248 2.77 -20.12 17.25
C ALA A 248 3.74 -19.16 17.97
N ALA A 249 3.39 -17.89 18.07
CA ALA A 249 4.17 -16.85 18.71
C ALA A 249 4.50 -17.20 20.17
N MET A 250 3.54 -17.76 20.92
CA MET A 250 3.76 -18.19 22.31
C MET A 250 4.84 -19.26 22.46
N ARG A 251 5.14 -20.01 21.40
CA ARG A 251 6.20 -21.02 21.37
C ARG A 251 7.55 -20.48 20.92
N LEU A 252 7.59 -19.25 20.43
CA LEU A 252 8.81 -18.60 19.94
C LEU A 252 9.57 -17.85 21.04
N ARG A 253 9.22 -18.05 22.31
CA ARG A 253 9.82 -17.41 23.48
C ARG A 253 9.81 -15.88 23.38
N PRO A 254 8.63 -15.25 23.23
CA PRO A 254 8.55 -13.79 23.20
C PRO A 254 8.81 -13.21 24.60
N ASP A 255 9.61 -12.16 24.68
CA ASP A 255 9.63 -11.28 25.85
C ASP A 255 8.46 -10.29 25.76
N ARG A 256 8.07 -9.96 24.51
CA ARG A 256 6.88 -9.14 24.19
C ARG A 256 6.14 -9.74 23.00
N LEU A 257 4.84 -9.95 23.17
CA LEU A 257 3.94 -10.32 22.09
C LEU A 257 3.11 -9.09 21.71
N VAL A 258 3.10 -8.79 20.41
CA VAL A 258 2.36 -7.67 19.83
C VAL A 258 1.35 -8.23 18.84
N VAL A 259 0.10 -7.86 19.01
CA VAL A 259 -0.96 -8.16 18.04
C VAL A 259 -1.40 -6.86 17.41
N GLY A 260 -1.26 -6.74 16.08
CA GLY A 260 -1.50 -5.50 15.36
C GLY A 260 -2.94 -5.02 15.48
N GLU A 261 -3.89 -5.93 15.29
CA GLU A 261 -5.33 -5.65 15.47
C GLU A 261 -6.11 -6.92 15.77
N PHE A 262 -7.29 -6.76 16.34
CA PHE A 262 -8.28 -7.84 16.46
C PHE A 262 -9.58 -7.38 15.80
N ARG A 263 -10.22 -8.27 15.04
CA ARG A 263 -11.51 -8.01 14.38
C ARG A 263 -12.58 -9.02 14.74
N GLY A 264 -12.27 -10.02 15.55
CA GLY A 264 -13.14 -11.12 15.89
C GLY A 264 -12.84 -11.73 17.25
N ALA A 265 -12.94 -13.03 17.33
CA ALA A 265 -12.76 -13.81 18.57
C ALA A 265 -11.32 -14.35 18.75
N GLU A 266 -10.35 -13.69 18.14
CA GLU A 266 -8.93 -14.06 18.19
C GLU A 266 -8.32 -13.99 19.59
#